data_ae22f28f965ba2b53772d4177fdce9e9
#
_entry.id   ae22f28f965ba2b53772d4177fdce9e9
#
_cell.length_a   1.000
_cell.length_b   1.000
_cell.length_c   1.000
_cell.angle_alpha   90.00
_cell.angle_beta   90.00
_cell.angle_gamma   90.00
#
_symmetry.space_group_name_H-M   'P 1'
#
loop_
_entity.id
_entity.type
_entity.pdbx_description
1 polymer ?
#
loop_
_entity_poly.entity_id
_entity_poly.type
_entity_poly.pdbx_seq_one_letter_code
_entity_poly.pdbx_strand_id
1 'polypeptide(L)'
;KRSIIKVLEDHDYKVVMIPPLTTSNEILEMNLKGLLISNGPGDPRSLLTVIDTVQDLIGKLPIFGICLGHQILGLACGLNVKKMQFGHHGSNHPVEIEGLKKALITAQNHGFSIEDFGDSIKHENFGDINVYATNLNDGTNAGISIWDSMAYSVQFHPESGPGTTDGLQIFNPFFEMIEKNYAKK
;
A
#
# COMPACT_ATOMS: atom_id res chain seq x y z
N LYS A 1 -2.61 -10.10 -8.53
CA LYS A 1 -3.59 -9.78 -9.58
C LYS A 1 -2.86 -9.41 -10.86
N ARG A 2 -3.26 -9.99 -12.02
CA ARG A 2 -2.56 -9.76 -13.29
C ARG A 2 -2.48 -8.28 -13.70
N SER A 3 -3.50 -7.48 -13.39
CA SER A 3 -3.49 -6.05 -13.69
C SER A 3 -2.39 -5.29 -12.94
N ILE A 4 -2.07 -5.65 -11.70
CA ILE A 4 -0.94 -5.05 -10.97
C ILE A 4 0.38 -5.38 -11.66
N ILE A 5 0.58 -6.67 -12.01
CA ILE A 5 1.79 -7.11 -12.73
C ILE A 5 1.93 -6.35 -14.05
N LYS A 6 0.82 -6.23 -14.80
CA LYS A 6 0.83 -5.50 -16.08
C LYS A 6 1.24 -4.04 -15.92
N VAL A 7 0.77 -3.32 -14.89
CA VAL A 7 1.19 -1.93 -14.63
C VAL A 7 2.70 -1.84 -14.43
N LEU A 8 3.30 -2.78 -13.69
CA LEU A 8 4.74 -2.81 -13.47
C LEU A 8 5.51 -3.14 -14.76
N GLU A 9 5.04 -4.13 -15.53
CA GLU A 9 5.64 -4.53 -16.81
C GLU A 9 5.54 -3.42 -17.87
N ASP A 10 4.42 -2.71 -17.94
CA ASP A 10 4.20 -1.56 -18.84
C ASP A 10 5.17 -0.38 -18.52
N HIS A 11 5.80 -0.39 -17.34
CA HIS A 11 6.85 0.54 -16.92
C HIS A 11 8.26 -0.08 -16.93
N ASP A 12 8.46 -1.15 -17.70
CA ASP A 12 9.74 -1.84 -17.89
C ASP A 12 10.34 -2.49 -16.62
N TYR A 13 9.50 -2.77 -15.61
CA TYR A 13 9.95 -3.51 -14.43
C TYR A 13 9.79 -5.02 -14.64
N LYS A 14 10.86 -5.77 -14.35
CA LYS A 14 10.79 -7.22 -14.21
C LYS A 14 10.18 -7.59 -12.86
N VAL A 15 9.08 -8.35 -12.88
CA VAL A 15 8.36 -8.76 -11.69
C VAL A 15 8.79 -10.14 -11.22
N VAL A 16 9.15 -10.25 -9.95
CA VAL A 16 9.41 -11.52 -9.26
C VAL A 16 8.30 -11.77 -8.26
N MET A 17 7.61 -12.90 -8.39
CA MET A 17 6.55 -13.31 -7.46
C MET A 17 7.17 -14.00 -6.25
N ILE A 18 6.94 -13.44 -5.07
CA ILE A 18 7.50 -13.93 -3.80
C ILE A 18 6.40 -14.62 -2.99
N PRO A 19 6.61 -15.87 -2.53
CA PRO A 19 5.69 -16.54 -1.61
C PRO A 19 5.53 -15.77 -0.29
N PRO A 20 4.34 -15.82 0.37
CA PRO A 20 4.06 -15.02 1.56
C PRO A 20 4.90 -15.40 2.79
N LEU A 21 5.51 -16.57 2.80
CA LEU A 21 6.37 -17.03 3.91
C LEU A 21 7.87 -16.80 3.67
N THR A 22 8.23 -16.08 2.61
CA THR A 22 9.62 -15.69 2.36
C THR A 22 10.05 -14.69 3.43
N THR A 23 11.19 -14.93 4.04
CA THR A 23 11.73 -14.09 5.11
C THR A 23 12.28 -12.76 4.59
N SER A 24 12.38 -11.76 5.47
CA SER A 24 12.98 -10.47 5.13
C SER A 24 14.42 -10.59 4.63
N ASN A 25 15.22 -11.49 5.20
CA ASN A 25 16.59 -11.72 4.75
C ASN A 25 16.65 -12.31 3.33
N GLU A 26 15.85 -13.32 3.03
CA GLU A 26 15.75 -13.88 1.68
C GLU A 26 15.33 -12.82 0.65
N ILE A 27 14.38 -11.94 1.00
CA ILE A 27 13.95 -10.84 0.13
C ILE A 27 15.10 -9.86 -0.12
N LEU A 28 15.86 -9.50 0.92
CA LEU A 28 17.00 -8.60 0.78
C LEU A 28 18.14 -9.19 -0.06
N GLU A 29 18.39 -10.50 0.06
CA GLU A 29 19.38 -11.21 -0.75
C GLU A 29 19.04 -11.24 -2.26
N MET A 30 17.75 -11.13 -2.61
CA MET A 30 17.29 -11.03 -4.01
C MET A 30 17.70 -9.71 -4.68
N ASN A 31 18.17 -8.71 -3.93
CA ASN A 31 18.56 -7.39 -4.42
C ASN A 31 17.47 -6.69 -5.25
N LEU A 32 16.22 -6.79 -4.81
CA LEU A 32 15.06 -6.19 -5.46
C LEU A 32 15.12 -4.66 -5.34
N LYS A 33 14.61 -3.98 -6.35
CA LYS A 33 14.54 -2.50 -6.38
C LYS A 33 13.39 -1.93 -5.56
N GLY A 34 12.33 -2.71 -5.34
CA GLY A 34 11.16 -2.35 -4.56
C GLY A 34 10.29 -3.56 -4.28
N LEU A 35 9.41 -3.46 -3.29
CA LEU A 35 8.45 -4.47 -2.88
C LEU A 35 7.02 -3.94 -3.06
N LEU A 36 6.20 -4.65 -3.82
CA LEU A 36 4.77 -4.39 -3.89
C LEU A 36 4.03 -5.48 -3.11
N ILE A 37 3.29 -5.06 -2.07
CA ILE A 37 2.44 -5.95 -1.29
C ILE A 37 1.05 -5.96 -1.92
N SER A 38 0.72 -7.09 -2.54
CA SER A 38 -0.48 -7.23 -3.37
C SER A 38 -1.77 -7.27 -2.54
N ASN A 39 -2.88 -7.09 -3.22
CA ASN A 39 -4.19 -7.41 -2.68
C ASN A 39 -4.33 -8.90 -2.38
N GLY A 40 -5.26 -9.25 -1.50
CA GLY A 40 -5.58 -10.64 -1.15
C GLY A 40 -6.84 -10.73 -0.31
N PRO A 41 -7.36 -11.94 -0.11
CA PRO A 41 -8.53 -12.19 0.74
C PRO A 41 -8.13 -12.39 2.21
N GLY A 42 -9.14 -12.32 3.08
CA GLY A 42 -9.02 -12.75 4.47
C GLY A 42 -8.83 -11.60 5.46
N ASP A 43 -8.61 -11.99 6.72
CA ASP A 43 -8.35 -11.08 7.83
C ASP A 43 -6.84 -10.79 7.88
N PRO A 44 -6.41 -9.53 7.68
CA PRO A 44 -4.99 -9.18 7.68
C PRO A 44 -4.30 -9.51 9.01
N ARG A 45 -5.02 -9.48 10.13
CA ARG A 45 -4.50 -9.74 11.48
C ARG A 45 -4.03 -11.19 11.69
N SER A 46 -4.44 -12.10 10.80
CA SER A 46 -4.00 -13.51 10.81
C SER A 46 -2.65 -13.74 10.12
N LEU A 47 -2.13 -12.74 9.42
CA LEU A 47 -0.91 -12.83 8.59
C LEU A 47 0.35 -12.38 9.34
N LEU A 48 0.52 -12.83 10.59
CA LEU A 48 1.60 -12.36 11.49
C LEU A 48 2.98 -12.43 10.85
N THR A 49 3.36 -13.56 10.25
CA THR A 49 4.68 -13.72 9.60
C THR A 49 4.89 -12.71 8.47
N VAL A 50 3.84 -12.38 7.70
CA VAL A 50 3.94 -11.40 6.62
C VAL A 50 4.09 -9.98 7.20
N ILE A 51 3.35 -9.68 8.28
CA ILE A 51 3.44 -8.40 8.99
C ILE A 51 4.86 -8.19 9.52
N ASP A 52 5.43 -9.19 10.21
CA ASP A 52 6.79 -9.15 10.74
C ASP A 52 7.83 -8.96 9.62
N THR A 53 7.68 -9.71 8.53
CA THR A 53 8.55 -9.57 7.35
C THR A 53 8.48 -8.16 6.75
N VAL A 54 7.29 -7.59 6.61
CA VAL A 54 7.10 -6.23 6.09
C VAL A 54 7.69 -5.19 7.05
N GLN A 55 7.48 -5.35 8.36
CA GLN A 55 8.05 -4.49 9.39
C GLN A 55 9.57 -4.43 9.29
N ASP A 56 10.23 -5.58 9.13
CA ASP A 56 11.67 -5.68 8.95
C ASP A 56 12.18 -4.99 7.68
N LEU A 57 11.34 -4.88 6.64
CA LEU A 57 11.72 -4.32 5.34
C LEU A 57 11.46 -2.81 5.21
N ILE A 58 10.64 -2.21 6.07
CA ILE A 58 10.39 -0.76 6.08
C ILE A 58 11.71 0.00 6.23
N GLY A 59 11.96 0.96 5.35
CA GLY A 59 13.19 1.75 5.30
C GLY A 59 14.38 1.09 4.59
N LYS A 60 14.29 -0.20 4.23
CA LYS A 60 15.38 -0.92 3.54
C LYS A 60 15.24 -0.90 2.01
N LEU A 61 14.01 -0.84 1.52
CA LEU A 61 13.69 -0.70 0.09
C LEU A 61 12.34 -0.01 -0.06
N PRO A 62 12.04 0.57 -1.25
CA PRO A 62 10.71 1.12 -1.54
C PRO A 62 9.60 0.10 -1.38
N ILE A 63 8.52 0.47 -0.67
CA ILE A 63 7.36 -0.40 -0.42
C ILE A 63 6.08 0.29 -0.88
N PHE A 64 5.25 -0.44 -1.63
CA PHE A 64 3.89 -0.04 -1.99
C PHE A 64 2.89 -1.12 -1.64
N GLY A 65 1.86 -0.80 -0.82
CA GLY A 65 0.80 -1.72 -0.42
C GLY A 65 -0.54 -1.43 -1.10
N ILE A 66 -1.22 -2.47 -1.62
CA ILE A 66 -2.54 -2.34 -2.26
C ILE A 66 -3.57 -3.20 -1.53
N CYS A 67 -4.67 -2.62 -1.08
CA CYS A 67 -5.81 -3.26 -0.43
C CYS A 67 -5.40 -4.07 0.81
N LEU A 68 -5.28 -5.39 0.74
CA LEU A 68 -4.70 -6.20 1.83
C LEU A 68 -3.28 -5.72 2.19
N GLY A 69 -2.47 -5.36 1.19
CA GLY A 69 -1.13 -4.84 1.39
C GLY A 69 -1.09 -3.51 2.16
N HIS A 70 -2.11 -2.67 2.01
CA HIS A 70 -2.29 -1.47 2.83
C HIS A 70 -2.54 -1.82 4.29
N GLN A 71 -3.42 -2.78 4.56
CA GLN A 71 -3.73 -3.22 5.92
C GLN A 71 -2.51 -3.88 6.58
N ILE A 72 -1.74 -4.68 5.83
CA ILE A 72 -0.49 -5.30 6.29
C ILE A 72 0.54 -4.22 6.63
N LEU A 73 0.74 -3.23 5.76
CA LEU A 73 1.68 -2.13 6.03
C LEU A 73 1.27 -1.34 7.28
N GLY A 74 -0.03 -1.05 7.45
CA GLY A 74 -0.55 -0.41 8.66
C GLY A 74 -0.24 -1.21 9.92
N LEU A 75 -0.52 -2.53 9.91
CA LEU A 75 -0.22 -3.42 11.04
C LEU A 75 1.30 -3.51 11.30
N ALA A 76 2.13 -3.56 10.27
CA ALA A 76 3.59 -3.55 10.40
C ALA A 76 4.12 -2.24 11.03
N CYS A 77 3.39 -1.16 10.90
CA CYS A 77 3.66 0.13 11.56
C CYS A 77 3.01 0.24 12.94
N GLY A 78 2.38 -0.81 13.46
CA GLY A 78 1.72 -0.81 14.76
C GLY A 78 0.35 -0.12 14.79
N LEU A 79 -0.23 0.20 13.63
CA LEU A 79 -1.59 0.72 13.54
C LEU A 79 -2.60 -0.41 13.73
N ASN A 80 -3.79 -0.07 14.21
CA ASN A 80 -4.88 -1.04 14.37
C ASN A 80 -5.69 -1.19 13.08
N VAL A 81 -6.16 -2.41 12.83
CA VAL A 81 -7.10 -2.72 11.75
C VAL A 81 -8.37 -3.31 12.34
N LYS A 82 -9.51 -2.77 11.95
CA LYS A 82 -10.84 -3.22 12.37
C LYS A 82 -11.64 -3.82 11.22
N LYS A 83 -12.53 -4.76 11.58
CA LYS A 83 -13.57 -5.23 10.67
C LYS A 83 -14.66 -4.17 10.53
N MET A 84 -15.00 -3.82 9.31
CA MET A 84 -16.09 -2.88 9.00
C MET A 84 -17.45 -3.59 9.11
N GLN A 85 -18.49 -2.84 9.42
CA GLN A 85 -19.84 -3.39 9.49
C GLN A 85 -20.36 -3.84 8.13
N PHE A 86 -20.11 -3.06 7.07
CA PHE A 86 -20.58 -3.34 5.71
C PHE A 86 -19.44 -3.51 4.70
N GLY A 87 -18.26 -2.93 4.97
CA GLY A 87 -17.16 -2.85 4.01
C GLY A 87 -17.41 -1.87 2.86
N HIS A 88 -16.43 -1.78 1.95
CA HIS A 88 -16.56 -1.01 0.72
C HIS A 88 -16.51 -1.96 -0.48
N HIS A 89 -17.56 -1.97 -1.27
CA HIS A 89 -17.72 -2.83 -2.43
C HIS A 89 -18.29 -2.04 -3.60
N GLY A 90 -17.51 -1.86 -4.66
CA GLY A 90 -17.91 -1.15 -5.87
C GLY A 90 -16.79 -0.33 -6.50
N SER A 91 -17.09 0.31 -7.63
CA SER A 91 -16.13 1.12 -8.41
C SER A 91 -16.47 2.62 -8.44
N ASN A 92 -17.19 3.10 -7.44
CA ASN A 92 -17.72 4.45 -7.35
C ASN A 92 -17.41 5.15 -6.01
N HIS A 93 -16.32 4.76 -5.36
CA HIS A 93 -15.91 5.35 -4.08
C HIS A 93 -15.00 6.55 -4.32
N PRO A 94 -15.43 7.79 -3.98
CA PRO A 94 -14.58 8.96 -4.08
C PRO A 94 -13.54 8.96 -2.96
N VAL A 95 -12.29 9.19 -3.31
CA VAL A 95 -11.16 9.23 -2.38
C VAL A 95 -10.39 10.52 -2.62
N GLU A 96 -10.18 11.28 -1.55
CA GLU A 96 -9.24 12.40 -1.53
C GLU A 96 -7.83 11.88 -1.27
N ILE A 97 -6.85 12.42 -2.00
CA ILE A 97 -5.46 12.01 -1.91
C ILE A 97 -4.60 13.23 -1.70
N GLU A 98 -3.71 13.16 -0.73
CA GLU A 98 -2.75 14.22 -0.43
C GLU A 98 -1.98 14.65 -1.69
N GLY A 99 -1.95 15.95 -1.95
CA GLY A 99 -1.26 16.54 -3.09
C GLY A 99 -2.03 16.51 -4.41
N LEU A 100 -3.17 15.82 -4.50
CA LEU A 100 -4.04 15.88 -5.68
C LEU A 100 -5.12 16.95 -5.52
N LYS A 101 -5.37 17.70 -6.61
CA LYS A 101 -6.40 18.78 -6.62
C LYS A 101 -7.83 18.26 -6.72
N LYS A 102 -8.02 17.01 -7.10
CA LYS A 102 -9.34 16.41 -7.33
C LYS A 102 -9.39 15.04 -6.68
N ALA A 103 -10.55 14.70 -6.11
CA ALA A 103 -10.82 13.35 -5.66
C ALA A 103 -10.80 12.37 -6.83
N LEU A 104 -10.30 11.16 -6.57
CA LEU A 104 -10.34 10.05 -7.51
C LEU A 104 -11.59 9.21 -7.25
N ILE A 105 -12.22 8.73 -8.31
CA ILE A 105 -13.24 7.69 -8.21
C ILE A 105 -12.53 6.33 -8.26
N THR A 106 -12.67 5.55 -7.19
CA THR A 106 -11.88 4.35 -6.97
C THR A 106 -12.74 3.09 -6.91
N ALA A 107 -12.13 1.96 -7.29
CA ALA A 107 -12.68 0.63 -7.08
C ALA A 107 -12.21 0.10 -5.73
N GLN A 108 -13.16 -0.38 -4.92
CA GLN A 108 -12.88 -0.94 -3.59
C GLN A 108 -13.60 -2.27 -3.41
N ASN A 109 -12.96 -3.21 -2.72
CA ASN A 109 -13.55 -4.48 -2.34
C ASN A 109 -12.84 -5.01 -1.08
N HIS A 110 -13.24 -4.49 0.08
CA HIS A 110 -12.65 -4.86 1.36
C HIS A 110 -13.65 -4.77 2.51
N GLY A 111 -13.45 -5.61 3.53
CA GLY A 111 -14.26 -5.63 4.76
C GLY A 111 -13.47 -5.21 6.01
N PHE A 112 -12.23 -4.78 5.85
CA PHE A 112 -11.37 -4.28 6.93
C PHE A 112 -10.82 -2.91 6.57
N SER A 113 -10.54 -2.07 7.55
CA SER A 113 -9.90 -0.76 7.40
C SER A 113 -8.93 -0.49 8.54
N ILE A 114 -7.91 0.32 8.30
CA ILE A 114 -7.10 0.90 9.36
C ILE A 114 -8.01 1.78 10.22
N GLU A 115 -7.86 1.69 11.54
CA GLU A 115 -8.56 2.57 12.48
C GLU A 115 -8.06 4.01 12.36
N ASP A 116 -8.93 4.93 12.74
CA ASP A 116 -8.58 6.35 12.80
C ASP A 116 -7.46 6.56 13.83
N PHE A 117 -6.40 7.23 13.41
CA PHE A 117 -5.25 7.61 14.25
C PHE A 117 -4.95 9.12 14.16
N GLY A 118 -5.90 9.92 13.67
CA GLY A 118 -5.73 11.34 13.34
C GLY A 118 -5.02 11.54 12.01
N ASP A 119 -4.53 12.75 11.75
CA ASP A 119 -3.88 13.08 10.48
C ASP A 119 -2.50 12.44 10.34
N SER A 120 -1.78 12.31 11.46
CA SER A 120 -0.45 11.68 11.51
C SER A 120 -0.11 11.14 12.89
N ILE A 121 0.80 10.17 12.93
CA ILE A 121 1.40 9.64 14.16
C ILE A 121 2.90 9.45 13.95
N LYS A 122 3.70 9.83 14.95
CA LYS A 122 5.15 9.61 14.89
C LYS A 122 5.50 8.22 15.36
N HIS A 123 6.18 7.46 14.50
CA HIS A 123 6.73 6.15 14.83
C HIS A 123 8.22 6.25 15.14
N GLU A 124 8.66 5.61 16.22
CA GLU A 124 10.03 5.71 16.73
C GLU A 124 11.10 5.33 15.69
N ASN A 125 10.84 4.27 14.92
CA ASN A 125 11.81 3.70 13.97
C ASN A 125 11.57 4.11 12.51
N PHE A 126 10.35 4.53 12.14
CA PHE A 126 9.97 4.71 10.73
C PHE A 126 9.74 6.18 10.34
N GLY A 127 9.69 7.10 11.30
CA GLY A 127 9.35 8.49 11.07
C GLY A 127 7.85 8.76 11.15
N ASP A 128 7.38 9.78 10.45
CA ASP A 128 5.98 10.17 10.50
C ASP A 128 5.12 9.28 9.59
N ILE A 129 4.08 8.69 10.16
CA ILE A 129 3.04 7.95 9.43
C ILE A 129 1.89 8.92 9.24
N ASN A 130 1.61 9.27 7.99
CA ASN A 130 0.57 10.24 7.65
C ASN A 130 -0.63 9.56 6.97
N VAL A 131 -1.81 10.15 7.12
CA VAL A 131 -2.95 9.81 6.27
C VAL A 131 -2.68 10.35 4.87
N TYR A 132 -2.51 9.45 3.91
CA TYR A 132 -2.23 9.76 2.51
C TYR A 132 -3.50 9.89 1.68
N ALA A 133 -4.53 9.14 2.05
CA ALA A 133 -5.80 9.16 1.35
C ALA A 133 -6.98 8.90 2.30
N THR A 134 -8.13 9.54 2.01
CA THR A 134 -9.36 9.45 2.81
C THR A 134 -10.55 9.16 1.91
N ASN A 135 -11.39 8.20 2.30
CA ASN A 135 -12.66 7.93 1.63
C ASN A 135 -13.66 9.05 1.97
N LEU A 136 -14.18 9.72 0.95
CA LEU A 136 -15.08 10.89 1.15
C LEU A 136 -16.52 10.50 1.53
N ASN A 137 -16.89 9.22 1.43
CA ASN A 137 -18.23 8.78 1.83
C ASN A 137 -18.37 8.67 3.36
N ASP A 138 -17.32 8.26 4.06
CA ASP A 138 -17.41 7.94 5.49
C ASP A 138 -16.18 8.36 6.31
N GLY A 139 -15.20 9.01 5.69
CA GLY A 139 -13.98 9.47 6.36
C GLY A 139 -12.99 8.36 6.74
N THR A 140 -13.20 7.12 6.30
CA THR A 140 -12.25 6.04 6.61
C THR A 140 -10.91 6.23 5.93
N ASN A 141 -9.85 5.75 6.59
CA ASN A 141 -8.50 5.75 6.02
C ASN A 141 -8.49 4.95 4.71
N ALA A 142 -8.08 5.58 3.63
CA ALA A 142 -7.95 4.99 2.30
C ALA A 142 -6.49 4.92 1.81
N GLY A 143 -5.53 5.38 2.62
CA GLY A 143 -4.11 5.30 2.35
C GLY A 143 -3.25 5.89 3.46
N ILE A 144 -2.05 5.34 3.63
CA ILE A 144 -1.02 5.88 4.53
C ILE A 144 0.29 6.10 3.77
N SER A 145 1.10 7.04 4.26
CA SER A 145 2.46 7.28 3.76
C SER A 145 3.46 7.39 4.89
N ILE A 146 4.67 6.90 4.64
CA ILE A 146 5.85 6.94 5.52
C ILE A 146 7.03 7.31 4.61
N TRP A 147 7.05 8.57 4.18
CA TRP A 147 7.98 9.02 3.13
C TRP A 147 9.46 8.88 3.54
N ASP A 148 9.79 9.10 4.82
CA ASP A 148 11.15 8.94 5.35
C ASP A 148 11.65 7.49 5.24
N SER A 149 10.73 6.53 5.27
CA SER A 149 11.02 5.10 5.14
C SER A 149 10.66 4.53 3.76
N MET A 150 10.42 5.37 2.77
CA MET A 150 10.12 4.99 1.39
C MET A 150 8.94 4.01 1.28
N ALA A 151 7.90 4.18 2.08
CA ALA A 151 6.75 3.30 2.09
C ALA A 151 5.43 4.09 2.01
N TYR A 152 4.47 3.58 1.24
CA TYR A 152 3.09 4.07 1.24
C TYR A 152 2.13 2.98 0.78
N SER A 153 0.83 3.22 0.96
CA SER A 153 -0.18 2.25 0.56
C SER A 153 -1.54 2.88 0.33
N VAL A 154 -2.40 2.18 -0.41
CA VAL A 154 -3.78 2.56 -0.65
C VAL A 154 -4.72 1.38 -0.42
N GLN A 155 -5.91 1.67 0.14
CA GLN A 155 -6.94 0.68 0.41
C GLN A 155 -7.73 0.27 -0.83
N PHE A 156 -7.81 1.15 -1.82
CA PHE A 156 -8.50 0.92 -3.09
C PHE A 156 -7.59 0.21 -4.12
N HIS A 157 -8.17 -0.13 -5.27
CA HIS A 157 -7.48 -0.80 -6.37
C HIS A 157 -7.07 0.21 -7.46
N PRO A 158 -5.84 0.74 -7.45
CA PRO A 158 -5.38 1.75 -8.41
C PRO A 158 -5.06 1.16 -9.78
N GLU A 159 -4.93 -0.17 -9.89
CA GLU A 159 -4.52 -0.90 -11.08
C GLU A 159 -5.59 -1.02 -12.17
N SER A 160 -6.72 -0.33 -12.02
CA SER A 160 -7.82 -0.27 -13.00
C SER A 160 -8.31 -1.64 -13.46
N GLY A 161 -9.34 -2.13 -12.77
CA GLY A 161 -10.03 -3.33 -13.30
C GLY A 161 -10.86 -4.08 -12.27
N PRO A 162 -12.17 -3.94 -12.31
CA PRO A 162 -12.96 -2.96 -13.07
C PRO A 162 -12.91 -1.57 -12.43
N GLY A 163 -12.79 -0.49 -13.22
CA GLY A 163 -12.78 0.88 -12.71
C GLY A 163 -12.17 1.89 -13.68
N THR A 164 -12.03 3.12 -13.21
CA THR A 164 -11.43 4.20 -13.97
C THR A 164 -9.91 4.07 -14.04
N THR A 165 -9.28 4.61 -15.09
CA THR A 165 -7.82 4.65 -15.24
C THR A 165 -7.16 5.73 -14.38
N ASP A 166 -7.95 6.56 -13.69
CA ASP A 166 -7.48 7.68 -12.88
C ASP A 166 -6.56 7.23 -11.72
N GLY A 167 -6.74 6.00 -11.24
CA GLY A 167 -5.92 5.42 -10.19
C GLY A 167 -4.47 5.10 -10.59
N LEU A 168 -4.16 4.97 -11.88
CA LEU A 168 -2.81 4.56 -12.33
C LEU A 168 -1.70 5.52 -11.86
N GLN A 169 -1.99 6.81 -11.74
CA GLN A 169 -1.05 7.80 -11.24
C GLN A 169 -0.56 7.52 -9.81
N ILE A 170 -1.29 6.71 -9.04
CA ILE A 170 -0.93 6.31 -7.69
C ILE A 170 0.34 5.43 -7.66
N PHE A 171 0.72 4.82 -8.77
CA PHE A 171 1.97 4.08 -8.88
C PHE A 171 3.21 5.00 -9.04
N ASN A 172 3.04 6.26 -9.47
CA ASN A 172 4.15 7.15 -9.74
C ASN A 172 5.10 7.34 -8.55
N PRO A 173 4.64 7.59 -7.32
CA PRO A 173 5.53 7.70 -6.17
C PRO A 173 6.38 6.44 -5.95
N PHE A 174 5.85 5.24 -6.23
CA PHE A 174 6.59 4.00 -6.12
C PHE A 174 7.74 3.93 -7.12
N PHE A 175 7.48 4.27 -8.37
CA PHE A 175 8.51 4.33 -9.42
C PHE A 175 9.59 5.36 -9.10
N GLU A 176 9.20 6.55 -8.66
CA GLU A 176 10.15 7.59 -8.24
C GLU A 176 11.03 7.16 -7.06
N MET A 177 10.46 6.48 -6.06
CA MET A 177 11.23 5.96 -4.93
C MET A 177 12.24 4.90 -5.38
N ILE A 178 11.83 3.99 -6.29
CA ILE A 178 12.73 2.98 -6.87
C ILE A 178 13.90 3.65 -7.58
N GLU A 179 13.65 4.63 -8.44
CA GLU A 179 14.69 5.32 -9.20
C GLU A 179 15.64 6.11 -8.29
N LYS A 180 15.10 6.87 -7.32
CA LYS A 180 15.89 7.63 -6.35
C LYS A 180 16.75 6.74 -5.45
N ASN A 181 16.22 5.58 -5.03
CA ASN A 181 16.96 4.64 -4.20
C ASN A 181 18.07 3.92 -5.00
N TYR A 182 17.82 3.65 -6.28
CA TYR A 182 18.81 3.03 -7.15
C TYR A 182 19.96 3.98 -7.51
N ALA A 183 19.68 5.26 -7.69
CA ALA A 183 20.70 6.27 -7.98
C ALA A 183 21.68 6.55 -6.81
N LYS A 184 21.34 6.11 -5.59
CA LYS A 184 22.17 6.27 -4.38
C LYS A 184 23.11 5.07 -4.13
N LYS A 185 22.97 3.97 -4.86
CA LYS A 185 23.81 2.77 -4.78
C LYS A 185 24.83 2.74 -5.91
#